data_45d6f0a394dffaafbbfaf63ffbb51455
#
_entry.id   45d6f0a394dffaafbbfaf63ffbb51455
#
_cell.length_a   1.000
_cell.length_b   1.000
_cell.length_c   1.000
_cell.angle_alpha   90.00
_cell.angle_beta   90.00
_cell.angle_gamma   90.00
#
_symmetry.space_group_name_H-M   'P 1'
#
loop_
_entity.id
_entity.type
_entity.pdbx_description
1 polymer ?
#
loop_
_entity_poly.entity_id
_entity_poly.type
_entity_poly.pdbx_seq_one_letter_code
_entity_poly.pdbx_strand_id
1 'polypeptide(L)'
;MILFTIGYENHNTKSLFARLRLHDVRFLLDVRAYPISCRDGMSTGELRFSCKAHDMVYKDFSGLGVPAYLRRQIRASCNYDLLRDEYLKLLDRREKGLGFLRDLITANEGRACLFCYEHNPAKCHRSILAQRLKEMVPGIIITDL
;
A
#
# COMPACT_ATOMS: atom_id res chain seq x y z
N MET A 1 -4.97 -9.26 14.69
CA MET A 1 -4.36 -8.05 14.08
C MET A 1 -4.91 -7.90 12.68
N ILE A 2 -5.31 -6.69 12.28
CA ILE A 2 -5.86 -6.41 10.94
C ILE A 2 -4.91 -5.48 10.20
N LEU A 3 -4.52 -5.85 8.97
CA LEU A 3 -3.84 -4.99 8.02
C LEU A 3 -4.86 -4.51 6.97
N PHE A 4 -5.04 -3.22 6.87
CA PHE A 4 -5.91 -2.64 5.86
C PHE A 4 -5.16 -2.40 4.56
N THR A 5 -5.89 -2.38 3.45
CA THR A 5 -5.39 -1.92 2.15
C THR A 5 -6.40 -0.96 1.51
N ILE A 6 -5.94 0.00 0.74
CA ILE A 6 -6.81 0.96 0.03
C ILE A 6 -6.19 1.42 -1.28
N GLY A 7 -7.01 1.60 -2.30
CA GLY A 7 -6.65 2.27 -3.55
C GLY A 7 -7.40 3.58 -3.69
N TYR A 8 -6.69 4.67 -4.03
CA TYR A 8 -7.31 5.99 -4.06
C TYR A 8 -7.99 6.34 -5.39
N GLU A 9 -8.06 5.43 -6.34
CA GLU A 9 -8.62 5.67 -7.69
C GLU A 9 -10.02 6.32 -7.64
N ASN A 10 -10.89 5.85 -6.74
CA ASN A 10 -12.25 6.34 -6.56
C ASN A 10 -12.42 7.28 -5.35
N HIS A 11 -11.33 7.75 -4.76
CA HIS A 11 -11.35 8.65 -3.62
C HIS A 11 -10.86 10.06 -3.98
N ASN A 12 -11.41 11.05 -3.31
CA ASN A 12 -10.75 12.33 -3.07
C ASN A 12 -10.12 12.33 -1.66
N THR A 13 -9.41 13.38 -1.31
CA THR A 13 -8.76 13.49 0.01
C THR A 13 -9.77 13.33 1.14
N LYS A 14 -10.93 13.99 1.04
CA LYS A 14 -11.97 13.94 2.07
C LYS A 14 -12.50 12.52 2.28
N SER A 15 -12.88 11.82 1.22
CA SER A 15 -13.42 10.46 1.30
C SER A 15 -12.34 9.45 1.74
N LEU A 16 -11.10 9.61 1.31
CA LEU A 16 -9.98 8.79 1.72
C LEU A 16 -9.78 8.84 3.24
N PHE A 17 -9.61 10.04 3.80
CA PHE A 17 -9.35 10.20 5.23
C PHE A 17 -10.57 9.86 6.09
N ALA A 18 -11.79 10.09 5.60
CA ALA A 18 -13.00 9.61 6.28
C ALA A 18 -13.01 8.09 6.41
N ARG A 19 -12.64 7.37 5.34
CA ARG A 19 -12.55 5.91 5.32
C ARG A 19 -11.48 5.39 6.28
N LEU A 20 -10.28 5.97 6.24
CA LEU A 20 -9.18 5.59 7.12
C LEU A 20 -9.52 5.81 8.60
N ARG A 21 -10.16 6.93 8.93
CA ARG A 21 -10.58 7.23 10.32
C ARG A 21 -11.65 6.28 10.82
N LEU A 22 -12.62 5.91 9.98
CA LEU A 22 -13.68 4.96 10.33
C LEU A 22 -13.11 3.62 10.82
N HIS A 23 -11.94 3.24 10.32
CA HIS A 23 -11.25 1.99 10.67
C HIS A 23 -10.09 2.18 11.64
N ASP A 24 -10.00 3.33 12.31
CA ASP A 24 -8.93 3.67 13.28
C ASP A 24 -7.50 3.44 12.73
N VAL A 25 -7.30 3.71 11.45
CA VAL A 25 -5.97 3.65 10.82
C VAL A 25 -5.07 4.73 11.42
N ARG A 26 -3.86 4.35 11.81
CA ARG A 26 -2.84 5.24 12.37
C ARG A 26 -1.65 5.44 11.45
N PHE A 27 -1.40 4.46 10.59
CA PHE A 27 -0.26 4.47 9.68
C PHE A 27 -0.74 4.30 8.24
N LEU A 28 -0.51 5.31 7.42
CA LEU A 28 -0.70 5.23 5.97
C LEU A 28 0.65 4.86 5.33
N LEU A 29 0.74 3.67 4.78
CA LEU A 29 1.95 3.06 4.24
C LEU A 29 1.91 3.13 2.71
N ASP A 30 2.58 4.11 2.14
CA ASP A 30 2.59 4.36 0.69
C ASP A 30 3.55 3.39 -0.01
N VAL A 31 2.99 2.41 -0.71
CA VAL A 31 3.74 1.37 -1.42
C VAL A 31 3.85 1.63 -2.93
N ARG A 32 3.54 2.83 -3.37
CA ARG A 32 3.72 3.22 -4.79
C ARG A 32 5.20 3.45 -5.07
N ALA A 33 5.72 2.92 -6.18
CA ALA A 33 7.11 3.16 -6.59
C ALA A 33 7.40 4.65 -6.85
N TYR A 34 6.37 5.36 -7.34
CA TYR A 34 6.44 6.80 -7.63
C TYR A 34 5.27 7.48 -6.92
N PRO A 35 5.47 7.97 -5.68
CA PRO A 35 4.41 8.53 -4.86
C PRO A 35 4.11 10.00 -5.24
N ILE A 36 3.96 10.25 -6.54
CA ILE A 36 3.57 11.52 -7.14
C ILE A 36 2.30 11.27 -7.95
N SER A 37 1.32 12.16 -7.82
CA SER A 37 0.04 12.06 -8.51
C SER A 37 -0.35 13.42 -9.09
N CYS A 38 -0.97 13.42 -10.27
CA CYS A 38 -1.63 14.61 -10.81
C CYS A 38 -2.97 14.89 -10.12
N ARG A 39 -3.45 13.96 -9.28
CA ARG A 39 -4.66 14.14 -8.50
C ARG A 39 -4.35 14.89 -7.20
N ASP A 40 -5.09 15.97 -6.94
CA ASP A 40 -4.91 16.82 -5.78
C ASP A 40 -4.92 16.03 -4.47
N GLY A 41 -3.98 16.33 -3.60
CA GLY A 41 -3.87 15.74 -2.27
C GLY A 41 -3.24 14.34 -2.22
N MET A 42 -2.83 13.76 -3.37
CA MET A 42 -2.38 12.37 -3.44
C MET A 42 -0.86 12.19 -3.65
N SER A 43 -0.10 13.27 -3.67
CA SER A 43 1.36 13.21 -3.68
C SER A 43 1.92 13.14 -2.25
N THR A 44 3.15 12.64 -2.11
CA THR A 44 3.83 12.41 -0.80
C THR A 44 3.73 13.57 0.17
N GLY A 45 4.06 14.79 -0.26
CA GLY A 45 4.04 15.97 0.61
C GLY A 45 2.64 16.31 1.11
N GLU A 46 1.65 16.24 0.23
CA GLU A 46 0.24 16.51 0.53
C GLU A 46 -0.34 15.43 1.46
N LEU A 47 -0.05 14.14 1.19
CA LEU A 47 -0.49 13.03 2.04
C LEU A 47 0.14 13.11 3.44
N ARG A 48 1.42 13.46 3.52
CA ARG A 48 2.11 13.65 4.80
C ARG A 48 1.46 14.77 5.62
N PHE A 49 1.15 15.88 4.99
CA PHE A 49 0.44 16.99 5.63
C PHE A 49 -0.96 16.58 6.10
N SER A 50 -1.73 15.92 5.24
CA SER A 50 -3.09 15.47 5.56
C SER A 50 -3.09 14.39 6.65
N CYS A 51 -2.16 13.45 6.62
CA CYS A 51 -2.01 12.47 7.70
C CYS A 51 -1.79 13.15 9.05
N LYS A 52 -0.89 14.12 9.11
CA LYS A 52 -0.63 14.88 10.35
C LYS A 52 -1.89 15.60 10.85
N ALA A 53 -2.67 16.18 9.96
CA ALA A 53 -3.92 16.86 10.29
C ALA A 53 -5.01 15.91 10.85
N HIS A 54 -4.88 14.61 10.59
CA HIS A 54 -5.80 13.57 11.04
C HIS A 54 -5.21 12.64 12.12
N ASP A 55 -4.12 13.05 12.79
CA ASP A 55 -3.41 12.27 13.80
C ASP A 55 -2.93 10.90 13.28
N MET A 56 -2.56 10.85 12.00
CA MET A 56 -2.00 9.70 11.33
C MET A 56 -0.53 9.93 10.98
N VAL A 57 0.21 8.86 10.79
CA VAL A 57 1.60 8.88 10.35
C VAL A 57 1.69 8.36 8.91
N TYR A 58 2.24 9.18 8.02
CA TYR A 58 2.58 8.76 6.66
C TYR A 58 3.98 8.14 6.65
N LYS A 59 4.12 6.98 6.02
CA LYS A 59 5.41 6.31 5.78
C LYS A 59 5.57 5.95 4.31
N ASP A 60 6.72 6.31 3.77
CA ASP A 60 7.11 6.01 2.40
C ASP A 60 7.77 4.62 2.35
N PHE A 61 7.16 3.73 1.59
CA PHE A 61 7.66 2.40 1.24
C PHE A 61 7.79 2.23 -0.28
N SER A 62 8.10 3.31 -1.00
CA SER A 62 8.27 3.32 -2.46
C SER A 62 9.29 2.28 -2.95
N GLY A 63 10.27 1.94 -2.13
CA GLY A 63 11.19 0.84 -2.39
C GLY A 63 10.52 -0.54 -2.53
N LEU A 64 9.28 -0.71 -2.09
CA LEU A 64 8.48 -1.91 -2.28
C LEU A 64 7.48 -1.79 -3.45
N GLY A 65 7.50 -0.69 -4.19
CA GLY A 65 6.63 -0.48 -5.33
C GLY A 65 7.01 -1.27 -6.58
N VAL A 66 6.10 -1.30 -7.55
CA VAL A 66 6.32 -1.94 -8.85
C VAL A 66 7.14 -1.02 -9.74
N PRO A 67 8.27 -1.47 -10.32
CA PRO A 67 9.08 -0.66 -11.23
C PRO A 67 8.30 -0.24 -12.49
N ALA A 68 8.71 0.88 -13.08
CA ALA A 68 8.03 1.44 -14.25
C ALA A 68 7.95 0.47 -15.43
N TYR A 69 9.01 -0.29 -15.70
CA TYR A 69 9.03 -1.26 -16.81
C TYR A 69 7.96 -2.35 -16.63
N LEU A 70 7.80 -2.87 -15.43
CA LEU A 70 6.80 -3.90 -15.13
C LEU A 70 5.39 -3.33 -15.18
N ARG A 71 5.17 -2.11 -14.67
CA ARG A 71 3.86 -1.44 -14.78
C ARG A 71 3.45 -1.22 -16.23
N ARG A 72 4.38 -0.81 -17.11
CA ARG A 72 4.09 -0.67 -18.54
C ARG A 72 3.71 -1.99 -19.17
N GLN A 73 4.43 -3.06 -18.85
CA GLN A 73 4.15 -4.40 -19.36
C GLN A 73 2.77 -4.90 -18.93
N ILE A 74 2.39 -4.69 -17.68
CA ILE A 74 1.07 -5.09 -17.15
C ILE A 74 -0.06 -4.26 -17.78
N ARG A 75 0.14 -2.95 -17.98
CA ARG A 75 -0.86 -2.12 -18.68
C ARG A 75 -1.11 -2.58 -20.12
N ALA A 76 -0.06 -2.98 -20.81
CA ALA A 76 -0.17 -3.44 -22.20
C ALA A 76 -0.84 -4.82 -22.33
N SER A 77 -0.58 -5.72 -21.38
CA SER A 77 -1.01 -7.13 -21.46
C SER A 77 -2.24 -7.45 -20.60
N CYS A 78 -2.55 -6.65 -19.58
CA CYS A 78 -3.53 -6.96 -18.53
C CYS A 78 -3.28 -8.33 -17.86
N ASN A 79 -2.02 -8.78 -17.86
CA ASN A 79 -1.62 -10.06 -17.29
C ASN A 79 -1.23 -9.90 -15.81
N TYR A 80 -2.21 -10.06 -14.93
CA TYR A 80 -2.00 -9.91 -13.47
C TYR A 80 -1.30 -11.13 -12.83
N ASP A 81 -1.32 -12.29 -13.48
CA ASP A 81 -0.50 -13.44 -13.06
C ASP A 81 0.99 -13.14 -13.26
N LEU A 82 1.34 -12.49 -14.36
CA LEU A 82 2.69 -11.98 -14.61
C LEU A 82 3.09 -10.96 -13.55
N LEU A 83 2.20 -10.02 -13.20
CA LEU A 83 2.46 -9.07 -12.12
C LEU A 83 2.79 -9.80 -10.81
N ARG A 84 1.97 -10.77 -10.42
CA ARG A 84 2.19 -11.54 -9.21
C ARG A 84 3.56 -12.23 -9.23
N ASP A 85 3.86 -12.97 -10.27
CA ASP A 85 5.07 -13.77 -10.36
C ASP A 85 6.34 -12.91 -10.36
N GLU A 86 6.37 -11.85 -11.14
CA GLU A 86 7.52 -10.92 -11.20
C GLU A 86 7.66 -10.08 -9.93
N TYR A 87 6.54 -9.64 -9.35
CA TYR A 87 6.59 -8.84 -8.12
C TYR A 87 7.02 -9.68 -6.92
N LEU A 88 6.62 -10.95 -6.81
CA LEU A 88 7.12 -11.85 -5.76
C LEU A 88 8.63 -12.03 -5.84
N LYS A 89 9.20 -12.18 -7.05
CA LYS A 89 10.67 -12.22 -7.24
C LYS A 89 11.35 -10.92 -6.79
N LEU A 90 10.70 -9.77 -7.01
CA LEU A 90 11.21 -8.48 -6.53
C LEU A 90 11.19 -8.39 -5.02
N LEU A 91 10.13 -8.86 -4.37
CA LEU A 91 10.03 -8.88 -2.90
C LEU A 91 11.10 -9.75 -2.27
N ASP A 92 11.43 -10.90 -2.86
CA ASP A 92 12.53 -11.77 -2.40
C ASP A 92 13.89 -11.06 -2.40
N ARG A 93 14.11 -10.11 -3.30
CA ARG A 93 15.31 -9.27 -3.36
C ARG A 93 15.27 -8.06 -2.42
N ARG A 94 14.13 -7.77 -1.81
CA ARG A 94 13.87 -6.59 -0.98
C ARG A 94 13.56 -6.95 0.46
N GLU A 95 14.15 -8.03 0.96
CA GLU A 95 13.89 -8.60 2.28
C GLU A 95 14.05 -7.59 3.42
N LYS A 96 15.03 -6.69 3.35
CA LYS A 96 15.23 -5.65 4.38
C LYS A 96 14.04 -4.69 4.47
N GLY A 97 13.57 -4.18 3.33
CA GLY A 97 12.41 -3.30 3.29
C GLY A 97 11.12 -3.99 3.74
N LEU A 98 10.96 -5.24 3.31
CA LEU A 98 9.82 -6.08 3.68
C LEU A 98 9.83 -6.41 5.19
N GLY A 99 11.00 -6.72 5.74
CA GLY A 99 11.18 -6.93 7.18
C GLY A 99 10.86 -5.69 8.01
N PHE A 100 11.33 -4.52 7.57
CA PHE A 100 11.01 -3.26 8.23
C PHE A 100 9.51 -2.95 8.19
N LEU A 101 8.85 -3.19 7.06
CA LEU A 101 7.39 -3.04 6.94
C LEU A 101 6.64 -3.98 7.88
N ARG A 102 7.02 -5.27 7.93
CA ARG A 102 6.47 -6.25 8.85
C ARG A 102 6.59 -5.80 10.31
N ASP A 103 7.79 -5.37 10.71
CA ASP A 103 8.07 -4.96 12.09
C ASP A 103 7.26 -3.74 12.50
N LEU A 104 7.10 -2.77 11.59
CA LEU A 104 6.26 -1.60 11.82
C LEU A 104 4.78 -1.98 12.02
N ILE A 105 4.25 -2.86 11.17
CA ILE A 105 2.86 -3.34 11.28
C ILE A 105 2.65 -4.08 12.60
N THR A 106 3.60 -4.95 12.97
CA THR A 106 3.51 -5.76 14.19
C THR A 106 3.60 -4.90 15.45
N ALA A 107 4.54 -3.95 15.49
CA ALA A 107 4.71 -3.04 16.63
C ALA A 107 3.51 -2.12 16.88
N ASN A 108 2.66 -1.90 15.88
CA ASN A 108 1.50 -1.01 15.95
C ASN A 108 0.16 -1.75 15.91
N GLU A 109 0.15 -3.02 16.25
CA GLU A 109 -1.06 -3.86 16.38
C GLU A 109 -1.94 -3.87 15.12
N GLY A 110 -1.35 -3.64 13.94
CA GLY A 110 -2.06 -3.69 12.67
C GLY A 110 -2.91 -2.47 12.34
N ARG A 111 -2.76 -1.34 13.04
CA ARG A 111 -3.44 -0.08 12.69
C ARG A 111 -2.82 0.60 11.46
N ALA A 112 -2.48 -0.19 10.48
CA ALA A 112 -1.76 0.22 9.28
C ALA A 112 -2.59 -0.07 8.03
N CYS A 113 -2.45 0.79 7.02
CA CYS A 113 -3.11 0.64 5.74
C CYS A 113 -2.09 0.78 4.60
N LEU A 114 -1.97 -0.25 3.77
CA LEU A 114 -1.20 -0.18 2.53
C LEU A 114 -1.96 0.69 1.52
N PHE A 115 -1.29 1.70 1.01
CA PHE A 115 -1.88 2.69 0.11
C PHE A 115 -1.29 2.58 -1.30
N CYS A 116 -2.15 2.47 -2.30
CA CYS A 116 -1.79 2.45 -3.71
C CYS A 116 -2.85 3.16 -4.56
N TYR A 117 -2.74 3.07 -5.89
CA TYR A 117 -3.66 3.73 -6.82
C TYR A 117 -4.93 2.93 -7.08
N GLU A 118 -4.83 1.70 -7.56
CA GLU A 118 -5.94 0.93 -8.11
C GLU A 118 -7.04 0.65 -7.07
N HIS A 119 -8.29 0.91 -7.43
CA HIS A 119 -9.43 0.57 -6.58
C HIS A 119 -9.56 -0.95 -6.40
N ASN A 120 -9.49 -1.70 -7.50
CA ASN A 120 -9.59 -3.16 -7.44
C ASN A 120 -8.28 -3.78 -6.91
N PRO A 121 -8.29 -4.40 -5.71
CA PRO A 121 -7.08 -5.00 -5.14
C PRO A 121 -6.52 -6.15 -5.99
N ALA A 122 -7.35 -6.88 -6.75
CA ALA A 122 -6.90 -7.95 -7.63
C ALA A 122 -6.03 -7.47 -8.80
N LYS A 123 -6.07 -6.18 -9.10
CA LYS A 123 -5.29 -5.52 -10.15
C LYS A 123 -4.11 -4.71 -9.60
N CYS A 124 -3.78 -4.88 -8.33
CA CYS A 124 -2.80 -4.06 -7.63
C CYS A 124 -1.78 -4.90 -6.87
N HIS A 125 -0.53 -4.47 -6.91
CA HIS A 125 0.54 -5.14 -6.17
C HIS A 125 0.37 -5.09 -4.65
N ARG A 126 -0.43 -4.15 -4.11
CA ARG A 126 -0.67 -4.06 -2.66
C ARG A 126 -1.30 -5.34 -2.10
N SER A 127 -2.15 -6.02 -2.87
CA SER A 127 -2.75 -7.30 -2.45
C SER A 127 -1.73 -8.43 -2.40
N ILE A 128 -0.79 -8.45 -3.33
CA ILE A 128 0.32 -9.42 -3.37
C ILE A 128 1.25 -9.18 -2.17
N LEU A 129 1.58 -7.92 -1.90
CA LEU A 129 2.37 -7.51 -0.74
C LEU A 129 1.68 -7.88 0.58
N ALA A 130 0.38 -7.61 0.68
CA ALA A 130 -0.42 -7.95 1.85
C ALA A 130 -0.44 -9.47 2.10
N GLN A 131 -0.56 -10.26 1.03
CA GLN A 131 -0.51 -11.71 1.13
C GLN A 131 0.86 -12.21 1.60
N ARG A 132 1.96 -11.63 1.09
CA ARG A 132 3.30 -11.95 1.57
C ARG A 132 3.48 -11.61 3.06
N LEU A 133 2.94 -10.48 3.49
CA LEU A 133 2.96 -10.09 4.91
C LEU A 133 2.14 -11.06 5.78
N LYS A 134 1.03 -11.57 5.26
CA LYS A 134 0.21 -12.59 5.93
C LYS A 134 0.99 -13.89 6.17
N GLU A 135 1.84 -14.27 5.24
CA GLU A 135 2.73 -15.44 5.40
C GLU A 135 3.80 -15.20 6.49
N MET A 136 4.25 -13.94 6.63
CA MET A 136 5.29 -13.56 7.60
C MET A 136 4.76 -13.27 9.01
N VAL A 137 3.48 -12.96 9.15
CA VAL A 137 2.83 -12.58 10.42
C VAL A 137 1.62 -13.49 10.66
N PRO A 138 1.80 -14.58 11.41
CA PRO A 138 0.69 -15.49 11.72
C PRO A 138 -0.49 -14.77 12.39
N GLY A 139 -1.70 -15.07 11.94
CA GLY A 139 -2.93 -14.52 12.50
C GLY A 139 -3.31 -13.11 12.00
N ILE A 140 -2.56 -12.52 11.06
CA ILE A 140 -2.95 -11.26 10.44
C ILE A 140 -4.15 -11.47 9.50
N ILE A 141 -5.13 -10.58 9.59
CA ILE A 141 -6.30 -10.53 8.72
C ILE A 141 -6.14 -9.35 7.78
N ILE A 142 -6.34 -9.56 6.49
CA ILE A 142 -6.25 -8.50 5.48
C ILE A 142 -7.67 -8.03 5.15
N THR A 143 -7.88 -6.72 5.20
CA THR A 143 -9.16 -6.09 4.87
C THR A 143 -8.95 -4.96 3.87
N ASP A 144 -9.58 -5.05 2.72
CA ASP A 144 -9.57 -3.97 1.71
C ASP A 144 -10.71 -2.97 2.02
N LEU A 145 -10.38 -1.66 1.97
CA LEU A 145 -11.28 -0.57 2.35
C LEU A 145 -11.94 0.08 1.14
#